data_bd05dd83c48b97286a5bf2a7eae09aeb
#
_entry.id   bd05dd83c48b97286a5bf2a7eae09aeb
#
_cell.length_a   1.000
_cell.length_b   1.000
_cell.length_c   1.000
_cell.angle_alpha   90.00
_cell.angle_beta   90.00
_cell.angle_gamma   90.00
#
_symmetry.space_group_name_H-M   'P 1'
#
loop_
_entity.id
_entity.type
_entity.pdbx_description
1 polymer ?
#
loop_
_entity_poly.entity_id
_entity_poly.type
_entity_poly.pdbx_seq_one_letter_code
_entity_poly.pdbx_strand_id
1 'polypeptide(L)'
;MSASLAFVFPGQGSQSLGMLKELGAEKPVIVETFKEASDALGYDLWKLVQEGPEEQLNQTDKTQPAILTASIALWRLWLEEGGATPAFVSGHSLGEYSALVAAGSLSLKDAVRLVERRGQLMQEAVPAGHGAMAAILGLDDAVVVEICGRAAEDEVVSAVNFNSPGQVVIAGNKAAVDRAMELCKEAGAKRALPLAVSVPSHCALMKPAAERFAENVNAIEWKAPQIPVVQNVTAAIAPDLDALKHDLLAQLYQPVRWVECVQTLAANGAVNLVECGPGKVLAGLNKRCADGVTTYNLNTPDAVAATRAALA
;
A
#
# COMPACT_ATOMS: atom_id res chain seq x y z
N MET A 1 3.26 -17.40 17.30
CA MET A 1 2.93 -17.02 15.93
C MET A 1 2.01 -18.08 15.33
N SER A 2 0.91 -17.67 14.69
CA SER A 2 0.04 -18.60 13.96
C SER A 2 0.61 -18.80 12.54
N ALA A 3 1.07 -20.01 12.24
CA ALA A 3 1.70 -20.33 10.95
C ALA A 3 0.77 -20.10 9.74
N SER A 4 -0.55 -20.14 9.94
CA SER A 4 -1.54 -19.95 8.89
C SER A 4 -2.02 -18.51 8.71
N LEU A 5 -1.49 -17.56 9.49
CA LEU A 5 -1.94 -16.17 9.54
C LEU A 5 -0.91 -15.22 8.90
N ALA A 6 -1.36 -14.35 8.01
CA ALA A 6 -0.60 -13.18 7.58
C ALA A 6 -1.44 -11.92 7.69
N PHE A 7 -0.77 -10.80 7.97
CA PHE A 7 -1.38 -9.49 7.92
C PHE A 7 -0.95 -8.75 6.66
N VAL A 8 -1.91 -8.11 6.01
CA VAL A 8 -1.68 -7.30 4.82
C VAL A 8 -2.15 -5.87 5.05
N PHE A 9 -1.36 -4.92 4.60
CA PHE A 9 -1.58 -3.50 4.87
C PHE A 9 -1.91 -2.76 3.58
N PRO A 10 -3.03 -2.00 3.53
CA PRO A 10 -3.46 -1.30 2.33
C PRO A 10 -2.59 -0.08 2.04
N GLY A 11 -2.64 0.33 0.78
CA GLY A 11 -2.03 1.55 0.27
C GLY A 11 -3.02 2.67 0.02
N GLN A 12 -2.55 3.68 -0.71
CA GLN A 12 -3.32 4.85 -1.11
C GLN A 12 -4.58 4.44 -1.89
N GLY A 13 -5.70 5.11 -1.61
CA GLY A 13 -7.03 4.78 -2.11
C GLY A 13 -7.91 4.05 -1.07
N SER A 14 -7.34 3.65 0.08
CA SER A 14 -8.10 3.04 1.18
C SER A 14 -8.58 4.08 2.22
N GLN A 15 -8.07 5.32 2.17
CA GLN A 15 -8.48 6.40 3.05
C GLN A 15 -9.90 6.87 2.75
N SER A 16 -10.58 7.31 3.78
CA SER A 16 -11.84 8.05 3.69
C SER A 16 -11.97 9.02 4.86
N LEU A 17 -12.67 10.12 4.63
CA LEU A 17 -13.00 11.05 5.69
C LEU A 17 -13.84 10.33 6.75
N GLY A 18 -13.48 10.49 8.02
CA GLY A 18 -14.14 9.81 9.15
C GLY A 18 -13.72 8.35 9.35
N MET A 19 -12.71 7.84 8.63
CA MET A 19 -12.22 6.48 8.85
C MET A 19 -11.84 6.23 10.30
N LEU A 20 -12.15 5.03 10.82
CA LEU A 20 -11.93 4.57 12.19
C LEU A 20 -12.67 5.39 13.27
N LYS A 21 -13.65 6.23 12.94
CA LYS A 21 -14.37 7.07 13.89
C LYS A 21 -15.03 6.27 15.03
N GLU A 22 -15.74 5.21 14.69
CA GLU A 22 -16.43 4.35 15.67
C GLU A 22 -15.40 3.64 16.57
N LEU A 23 -14.35 3.06 15.98
CA LEU A 23 -13.26 2.44 16.73
C LEU A 23 -12.54 3.44 17.63
N GLY A 24 -12.32 4.67 17.16
CA GLY A 24 -11.71 5.72 17.97
C GLY A 24 -12.56 6.18 19.16
N ALA A 25 -13.88 6.07 19.05
CA ALA A 25 -14.79 6.37 20.17
C ALA A 25 -14.78 5.27 21.25
N GLU A 26 -14.54 4.01 20.87
CA GLU A 26 -14.62 2.85 21.76
C GLU A 26 -13.24 2.40 22.29
N LYS A 27 -12.19 2.61 21.51
CA LYS A 27 -10.84 2.05 21.72
C LYS A 27 -9.79 3.16 21.80
N PRO A 28 -9.32 3.53 23.00
CA PRO A 28 -8.37 4.64 23.19
C PRO A 28 -7.10 4.50 22.35
N VAL A 29 -6.57 3.29 22.14
CA VAL A 29 -5.36 3.01 21.37
C VAL A 29 -5.41 3.60 19.95
N ILE A 30 -6.59 3.73 19.36
CA ILE A 30 -6.76 4.32 18.04
C ILE A 30 -6.36 5.79 18.07
N VAL A 31 -6.98 6.58 18.95
CA VAL A 31 -6.71 8.02 19.06
C VAL A 31 -5.30 8.29 19.61
N GLU A 32 -4.81 7.47 20.54
CA GLU A 32 -3.45 7.55 21.07
C GLU A 32 -2.38 7.34 20.00
N THR A 33 -2.62 6.40 19.07
CA THR A 33 -1.72 6.16 17.94
C THR A 33 -1.70 7.36 16.98
N PHE A 34 -2.87 7.94 16.69
CA PHE A 34 -2.95 9.17 15.89
C PHE A 34 -2.29 10.37 16.60
N LYS A 35 -2.39 10.45 17.92
CA LYS A 35 -1.70 11.50 18.70
C LYS A 35 -0.18 11.34 18.58
N GLU A 36 0.37 10.14 18.73
CA GLU A 36 1.80 9.86 18.54
C GLU A 36 2.28 10.29 17.15
N ALA A 37 1.51 9.95 16.11
CA ALA A 37 1.83 10.35 14.74
C ALA A 37 1.74 11.86 14.55
N SER A 38 0.73 12.53 15.11
CA SER A 38 0.55 13.98 15.05
C SER A 38 1.71 14.73 15.73
N ASP A 39 2.15 14.25 16.90
CA ASP A 39 3.30 14.81 17.60
C ASP A 39 4.59 14.69 16.76
N ALA A 40 4.73 13.62 15.98
CA ALA A 40 5.87 13.43 15.08
C ALA A 40 5.81 14.31 13.84
N LEU A 41 4.62 14.53 13.28
CA LEU A 41 4.38 15.28 12.06
C LEU A 41 4.27 16.80 12.29
N GLY A 42 3.90 17.23 13.50
CA GLY A 42 3.72 18.64 13.83
C GLY A 42 2.36 19.21 13.44
N TYR A 43 1.37 18.38 13.13
CA TYR A 43 -0.02 18.78 12.89
C TYR A 43 -1.00 17.69 13.38
N ASP A 44 -2.26 18.07 13.59
CA ASP A 44 -3.29 17.15 14.07
C ASP A 44 -3.82 16.26 12.94
N LEU A 45 -3.22 15.06 12.83
CA LEU A 45 -3.59 14.07 11.82
C LEU A 45 -4.98 13.47 12.07
N TRP A 46 -5.38 13.28 13.35
CA TRP A 46 -6.71 12.78 13.69
C TRP A 46 -7.80 13.74 13.24
N LYS A 47 -7.61 15.03 13.51
CA LYS A 47 -8.55 16.07 13.05
C LYS A 47 -8.64 16.09 11.52
N LEU A 48 -7.52 16.02 10.81
CA LEU A 48 -7.51 15.94 9.35
C LEU A 48 -8.32 14.75 8.85
N VAL A 49 -8.13 13.58 9.44
CA VAL A 49 -8.83 12.34 9.06
C VAL A 49 -10.32 12.40 9.38
N GLN A 50 -10.72 13.02 10.50
CA GLN A 50 -12.13 13.07 10.90
C GLN A 50 -12.91 14.21 10.26
N GLU A 51 -12.29 15.38 10.12
CA GLU A 51 -12.98 16.63 9.74
C GLU A 51 -12.56 17.15 8.36
N GLY A 52 -11.42 16.69 7.83
CA GLY A 52 -10.88 17.13 6.53
C GLY A 52 -10.14 18.45 6.59
N PRO A 53 -10.08 19.19 5.47
CA PRO A 53 -10.84 18.94 4.23
C PRO A 53 -10.38 17.69 3.48
N GLU A 54 -11.34 17.04 2.80
CA GLU A 54 -11.08 15.78 2.07
C GLU A 54 -9.99 15.94 0.99
N GLU A 55 -9.98 17.07 0.31
CA GLU A 55 -8.95 17.42 -0.68
C GLU A 55 -7.53 17.40 -0.08
N GLN A 56 -7.37 17.87 1.15
CA GLN A 56 -6.09 17.83 1.87
C GLN A 56 -5.73 16.39 2.28
N LEU A 57 -6.70 15.62 2.77
CA LEU A 57 -6.50 14.20 3.10
C LEU A 57 -6.05 13.39 1.88
N ASN A 58 -6.53 13.75 0.69
CA ASN A 58 -6.21 13.09 -0.58
C ASN A 58 -4.89 13.56 -1.23
N GLN A 59 -4.20 14.55 -0.67
CA GLN A 59 -2.84 14.87 -1.07
C GLN A 59 -1.90 13.75 -0.66
N THR A 60 -1.05 13.29 -1.58
CA THR A 60 -0.21 12.10 -1.37
C THR A 60 0.65 12.18 -0.11
N ASP A 61 1.19 13.35 0.22
CA ASP A 61 1.98 13.59 1.43
C ASP A 61 1.16 13.58 2.74
N LYS A 62 -0.16 13.70 2.67
CA LYS A 62 -1.09 13.58 3.81
C LYS A 62 -1.76 12.20 3.86
N THR A 63 -2.11 11.67 2.70
CA THR A 63 -2.72 10.33 2.58
C THR A 63 -1.81 9.25 3.15
N GLN A 64 -0.51 9.30 2.83
CA GLN A 64 0.42 8.25 3.25
C GLN A 64 0.56 8.16 4.78
N PRO A 65 0.86 9.23 5.52
CA PRO A 65 0.86 9.16 6.99
C PRO A 65 -0.48 8.76 7.59
N ALA A 66 -1.60 9.20 7.00
CA ALA A 66 -2.94 8.89 7.50
C ALA A 66 -3.24 7.39 7.43
N ILE A 67 -2.96 6.74 6.29
CA ILE A 67 -3.19 5.30 6.10
C ILE A 67 -2.23 4.49 6.97
N LEU A 68 -0.95 4.86 7.03
CA LEU A 68 0.04 4.18 7.87
C LEU A 68 -0.40 4.23 9.33
N THR A 69 -0.79 5.40 9.84
CA THR A 69 -1.21 5.57 11.23
C THR A 69 -2.48 4.77 11.53
N ALA A 70 -3.48 4.81 10.64
CA ALA A 70 -4.71 4.02 10.78
C ALA A 70 -4.41 2.51 10.82
N SER A 71 -3.51 2.04 9.96
CA SER A 71 -3.08 0.64 9.92
C SER A 71 -2.39 0.21 11.22
N ILE A 72 -1.49 1.04 11.74
CA ILE A 72 -0.78 0.73 12.98
C ILE A 72 -1.68 0.86 14.21
N ALA A 73 -2.66 1.77 14.19
CA ALA A 73 -3.68 1.84 15.24
C ALA A 73 -4.48 0.54 15.33
N LEU A 74 -4.90 -0.02 14.19
CA LEU A 74 -5.59 -1.31 14.13
C LEU A 74 -4.69 -2.50 14.51
N TRP A 75 -3.42 -2.46 14.11
CA TRP A 75 -2.43 -3.44 14.52
C TRP A 75 -2.25 -3.47 16.04
N ARG A 76 -2.12 -2.30 16.67
CA ARG A 76 -2.03 -2.18 18.14
C ARG A 76 -3.29 -2.68 18.82
N LEU A 77 -4.46 -2.30 18.31
CA LEU A 77 -5.75 -2.79 18.82
C LEU A 77 -5.84 -4.32 18.77
N TRP A 78 -5.45 -4.93 17.65
CA TRP A 78 -5.42 -6.39 17.50
C TRP A 78 -4.58 -7.06 18.57
N LEU A 79 -3.38 -6.52 18.84
CA LEU A 79 -2.48 -7.06 19.85
C LEU A 79 -2.99 -6.84 21.29
N GLU A 80 -3.53 -5.66 21.60
CA GLU A 80 -4.12 -5.35 22.92
C GLU A 80 -5.28 -6.28 23.26
N GLU A 81 -6.06 -6.64 22.27
CA GLU A 81 -7.16 -7.57 22.43
C GLU A 81 -6.73 -9.04 22.43
N GLY A 82 -5.44 -9.33 22.46
CA GLY A 82 -4.88 -10.68 22.54
C GLY A 82 -4.90 -11.44 21.21
N GLY A 83 -4.95 -10.72 20.07
CA GLY A 83 -4.87 -11.32 18.76
C GLY A 83 -3.52 -12.00 18.50
N ALA A 84 -3.53 -13.10 17.75
CA ALA A 84 -2.34 -13.86 17.44
C ALA A 84 -1.35 -13.08 16.57
N THR A 85 -0.06 -13.18 16.85
CA THR A 85 1.00 -12.65 15.98
C THR A 85 1.06 -13.46 14.70
N PRO A 86 1.01 -12.84 13.51
CA PRO A 86 1.07 -13.55 12.24
C PRO A 86 2.48 -14.10 11.97
N ALA A 87 2.54 -15.08 11.06
CA ALA A 87 3.81 -15.63 10.57
C ALA A 87 4.48 -14.73 9.53
N PHE A 88 3.69 -13.95 8.80
CA PHE A 88 4.15 -13.05 7.73
C PHE A 88 3.36 -11.75 7.73
N VAL A 89 4.00 -10.72 7.20
CA VAL A 89 3.33 -9.46 6.86
C VAL A 89 3.70 -9.04 5.44
N SER A 90 2.81 -8.31 4.79
CA SER A 90 3.06 -7.66 3.51
C SER A 90 2.23 -6.39 3.45
N GLY A 91 2.57 -5.49 2.53
CA GLY A 91 1.77 -4.28 2.35
C GLY A 91 1.82 -3.81 0.91
N HIS A 92 0.71 -3.26 0.42
CA HIS A 92 0.60 -2.77 -0.95
C HIS A 92 1.12 -1.34 -1.03
N SER A 93 2.19 -1.10 -1.78
CA SER A 93 2.81 0.21 -1.96
C SER A 93 3.13 0.90 -0.62
N LEU A 94 2.42 1.96 -0.25
CA LEU A 94 2.51 2.61 1.07
C LEU A 94 2.37 1.61 2.22
N GLY A 95 1.52 0.61 2.06
CA GLY A 95 1.29 -0.43 3.07
C GLY A 95 2.54 -1.25 3.45
N GLU A 96 3.57 -1.31 2.59
CA GLU A 96 4.83 -1.96 2.92
C GLU A 96 5.53 -1.28 4.10
N TYR A 97 5.42 0.04 4.24
CA TYR A 97 5.90 0.78 5.41
C TYR A 97 5.12 0.43 6.68
N SER A 98 3.80 0.26 6.56
CA SER A 98 2.97 -0.21 7.68
C SER A 98 3.38 -1.61 8.11
N ALA A 99 3.64 -2.52 7.15
CA ALA A 99 4.15 -3.86 7.42
C ALA A 99 5.50 -3.82 8.15
N LEU A 100 6.42 -2.92 7.78
CA LEU A 100 7.72 -2.74 8.42
C LEU A 100 7.60 -2.21 9.85
N VAL A 101 6.65 -1.32 10.13
CA VAL A 101 6.37 -0.88 11.51
C VAL A 101 5.77 -2.02 12.32
N ALA A 102 4.80 -2.75 11.80
CA ALA A 102 4.21 -3.91 12.48
C ALA A 102 5.23 -5.02 12.75
N ALA A 103 6.21 -5.20 11.86
CA ALA A 103 7.32 -6.13 12.02
C ALA A 103 8.44 -5.62 12.97
N GLY A 104 8.32 -4.41 13.51
CA GLY A 104 9.30 -3.82 14.43
C GLY A 104 10.58 -3.32 13.76
N SER A 105 10.59 -3.19 12.43
CA SER A 105 11.75 -2.69 11.67
C SER A 105 11.90 -1.18 11.73
N LEU A 106 10.78 -0.47 11.85
CA LEU A 106 10.69 1.00 11.96
C LEU A 106 9.85 1.41 13.17
N SER A 107 10.20 2.54 13.80
CA SER A 107 9.28 3.21 14.74
C SER A 107 8.13 3.88 13.99
N LEU A 108 6.97 4.03 14.64
CA LEU A 108 5.85 4.78 14.04
C LEU A 108 6.26 6.23 13.74
N LYS A 109 6.99 6.88 14.65
CA LYS A 109 7.44 8.27 14.50
C LYS A 109 8.33 8.48 13.29
N ASP A 110 9.29 7.58 13.07
CA ASP A 110 10.17 7.66 11.89
C ASP A 110 9.40 7.33 10.62
N ALA A 111 8.53 6.31 10.68
CA ALA A 111 7.76 5.88 9.53
C ALA A 111 6.79 6.95 9.02
N VAL A 112 6.06 7.66 9.90
CA VAL A 112 5.12 8.71 9.45
C VAL A 112 5.84 9.89 8.79
N ARG A 113 7.00 10.29 9.31
CA ARG A 113 7.85 11.32 8.68
C ARG A 113 8.42 10.85 7.36
N LEU A 114 8.86 9.59 7.32
CA LEU A 114 9.43 8.99 6.13
C LEU A 114 8.40 8.94 4.99
N VAL A 115 7.17 8.48 5.25
CA VAL A 115 6.14 8.39 4.20
C VAL A 115 5.56 9.75 3.83
N GLU A 116 5.53 10.73 4.74
CA GLU A 116 5.21 12.12 4.38
C GLU A 116 6.24 12.65 3.39
N ARG A 117 7.54 12.44 3.67
CA ARG A 117 8.62 12.85 2.76
C ARG A 117 8.56 12.09 1.43
N ARG A 118 8.26 10.79 1.46
CA ARG A 118 7.99 9.99 0.25
C ARG A 118 6.91 10.64 -0.61
N GLY A 119 5.78 10.99 -0.03
CA GLY A 119 4.67 11.66 -0.71
C GLY A 119 5.07 12.98 -1.35
N GLN A 120 5.80 13.83 -0.62
CA GLN A 120 6.32 15.10 -1.12
C GLN A 120 7.23 14.92 -2.33
N LEU A 121 8.21 14.01 -2.24
CA LEU A 121 9.15 13.75 -3.31
C LEU A 121 8.47 13.16 -4.56
N MET A 122 7.47 12.31 -4.37
CA MET A 122 6.67 11.78 -5.47
C MET A 122 5.85 12.88 -6.17
N GLN A 123 5.28 13.81 -5.41
CA GLN A 123 4.56 14.97 -5.97
C GLN A 123 5.50 15.93 -6.72
N GLU A 124 6.71 16.14 -6.20
CA GLU A 124 7.72 16.99 -6.83
C GLU A 124 8.30 16.40 -8.11
N ALA A 125 8.33 15.07 -8.25
CA ALA A 125 8.98 14.37 -9.37
C ALA A 125 8.30 14.61 -10.72
N VAL A 126 6.97 14.81 -10.73
CA VAL A 126 6.20 15.03 -11.95
C VAL A 126 5.24 16.19 -11.71
N PRO A 127 5.30 17.25 -12.53
CA PRO A 127 4.38 18.37 -12.42
C PRO A 127 2.92 17.94 -12.51
N ALA A 128 2.05 18.62 -11.77
CA ALA A 128 0.61 18.33 -11.78
C ALA A 128 0.05 18.34 -13.19
N GLY A 129 -0.75 17.34 -13.55
CA GLY A 129 -1.35 17.17 -14.87
C GLY A 129 -0.46 16.56 -15.95
N HIS A 130 0.84 16.32 -15.67
CA HIS A 130 1.76 15.67 -16.62
C HIS A 130 1.82 14.14 -16.45
N GLY A 131 1.50 13.64 -15.28
CA GLY A 131 1.38 12.21 -14.99
C GLY A 131 -0.07 11.75 -14.91
N ALA A 132 -0.27 10.46 -15.11
CA ALA A 132 -1.57 9.81 -14.94
C ALA A 132 -1.42 8.35 -14.51
N MET A 133 -2.50 7.81 -13.96
CA MET A 133 -2.67 6.38 -13.69
C MET A 133 -4.05 5.93 -14.17
N ALA A 134 -4.17 4.69 -14.61
CA ALA A 134 -5.43 4.10 -15.02
C ALA A 134 -5.52 2.62 -14.62
N ALA A 135 -6.71 2.16 -14.26
CA ALA A 135 -7.00 0.76 -14.00
C ALA A 135 -7.49 0.07 -15.27
N ILE A 136 -6.85 -1.02 -15.64
CA ILE A 136 -7.21 -1.89 -16.77
C ILE A 136 -7.80 -3.18 -16.21
N LEU A 137 -9.01 -3.53 -16.66
CA LEU A 137 -9.75 -4.70 -16.18
C LEU A 137 -10.12 -5.62 -17.34
N GLY A 138 -9.89 -6.91 -17.16
CA GLY A 138 -10.36 -7.95 -18.06
C GLY A 138 -9.44 -8.25 -19.24
N LEU A 139 -8.16 -7.86 -19.15
CA LEU A 139 -7.09 -8.32 -20.04
C LEU A 139 -6.05 -9.11 -19.24
N ASP A 140 -5.36 -10.01 -19.91
CA ASP A 140 -4.20 -10.69 -19.37
C ASP A 140 -3.07 -9.68 -19.09
N ASP A 141 -2.36 -9.87 -17.98
CA ASP A 141 -1.31 -8.97 -17.53
C ASP A 141 -0.21 -8.79 -18.59
N ALA A 142 0.18 -9.86 -19.29
CA ALA A 142 1.17 -9.82 -20.37
C ALA A 142 0.72 -8.95 -21.56
N VAL A 143 -0.58 -8.96 -21.88
CA VAL A 143 -1.15 -8.12 -22.94
C VAL A 143 -1.09 -6.65 -22.54
N VAL A 144 -1.40 -6.33 -21.27
CA VAL A 144 -1.29 -4.95 -20.75
C VAL A 144 0.15 -4.46 -20.81
N VAL A 145 1.12 -5.29 -20.42
CA VAL A 145 2.57 -4.96 -20.50
C VAL A 145 3.00 -4.68 -21.93
N GLU A 146 2.60 -5.53 -22.91
CA GLU A 146 2.90 -5.31 -24.33
C GLU A 146 2.30 -4.01 -24.84
N ILE A 147 1.03 -3.74 -24.51
CA ILE A 147 0.35 -2.50 -24.91
C ILE A 147 1.06 -1.27 -24.33
N CYS A 148 1.48 -1.31 -23.07
CA CYS A 148 2.26 -0.21 -22.48
C CYS A 148 3.55 0.05 -23.27
N GLY A 149 4.28 -1.00 -23.65
CA GLY A 149 5.48 -0.88 -24.48
C GLY A 149 5.23 -0.21 -25.85
N ARG A 150 4.09 -0.52 -26.48
CA ARG A 150 3.68 0.10 -27.76
C ARG A 150 3.21 1.55 -27.57
N ALA A 151 2.47 1.82 -26.50
CA ALA A 151 1.91 3.14 -26.21
C ALA A 151 2.94 4.14 -25.71
N ALA A 152 4.09 3.68 -25.22
CA ALA A 152 5.12 4.55 -24.66
C ALA A 152 5.68 5.52 -25.70
N GLU A 153 5.96 5.05 -26.93
CA GLU A 153 6.63 5.86 -27.95
C GLU A 153 7.91 6.48 -27.37
N ASP A 154 7.98 7.83 -27.30
CA ASP A 154 9.08 8.59 -26.70
C ASP A 154 8.83 8.97 -25.22
N GLU A 155 7.74 8.47 -24.62
CA GLU A 155 7.32 8.76 -23.26
C GLU A 155 7.39 7.51 -22.36
N VAL A 156 6.93 7.65 -21.13
CA VAL A 156 6.84 6.55 -20.17
C VAL A 156 5.38 6.17 -19.95
N VAL A 157 5.07 4.88 -20.12
CA VAL A 157 3.89 4.23 -19.55
C VAL A 157 4.23 2.77 -19.25
N SER A 158 3.84 2.28 -18.09
CA SER A 158 4.14 0.93 -17.63
C SER A 158 2.97 0.33 -16.86
N ALA A 159 2.88 -1.00 -16.86
CA ALA A 159 2.08 -1.74 -15.91
C ALA A 159 2.77 -1.66 -14.54
N VAL A 160 2.09 -1.10 -13.54
CA VAL A 160 2.72 -0.73 -12.26
C VAL A 160 2.14 -1.42 -11.04
N ASN A 161 0.87 -1.86 -11.07
CA ASN A 161 0.29 -2.65 -9.98
C ASN A 161 -0.41 -3.87 -10.57
N PHE A 162 0.10 -5.05 -10.28
CA PHE A 162 -0.53 -6.32 -10.60
C PHE A 162 -1.41 -6.74 -9.42
N ASN A 163 -2.64 -6.20 -9.39
CA ASN A 163 -3.49 -6.23 -8.18
C ASN A 163 -4.27 -7.54 -8.01
N SER A 164 -4.70 -8.13 -9.10
CA SER A 164 -5.28 -9.48 -9.17
C SER A 164 -5.27 -9.93 -10.64
N PRO A 165 -5.38 -11.22 -10.94
CA PRO A 165 -5.44 -11.67 -12.33
C PRO A 165 -6.46 -10.88 -13.14
N GLY A 166 -6.01 -10.25 -14.24
CA GLY A 166 -6.83 -9.40 -15.09
C GLY A 166 -7.22 -8.04 -14.49
N GLN A 167 -6.52 -7.58 -13.46
CA GLN A 167 -6.67 -6.23 -12.89
C GLN A 167 -5.30 -5.60 -12.67
N VAL A 168 -4.91 -4.75 -13.61
CA VAL A 168 -3.60 -4.08 -13.65
C VAL A 168 -3.80 -2.57 -13.64
N VAL A 169 -2.96 -1.86 -12.89
CA VAL A 169 -2.86 -0.40 -12.99
C VAL A 169 -1.67 -0.05 -13.87
N ILE A 170 -1.87 0.91 -14.77
CA ILE A 170 -0.83 1.49 -15.60
C ILE A 170 -0.54 2.92 -15.13
N ALA A 171 0.70 3.38 -15.28
CA ALA A 171 1.12 4.72 -14.90
C ALA A 171 2.22 5.24 -15.83
N GLY A 172 2.27 6.56 -15.97
CA GLY A 172 3.28 7.22 -16.79
C GLY A 172 2.92 8.65 -17.16
N ASN A 173 3.47 9.13 -18.28
CA ASN A 173 3.08 10.40 -18.86
C ASN A 173 1.61 10.34 -19.29
N LYS A 174 0.89 11.43 -19.05
CA LYS A 174 -0.56 11.47 -19.29
C LYS A 174 -0.95 11.04 -20.71
N ALA A 175 -0.29 11.56 -21.73
CA ALA A 175 -0.60 11.24 -23.13
C ALA A 175 -0.33 9.74 -23.44
N ALA A 176 0.76 9.17 -22.90
CA ALA A 176 1.07 7.75 -23.08
C ALA A 176 0.07 6.85 -22.35
N VAL A 177 -0.39 7.24 -21.15
CA VAL A 177 -1.45 6.53 -20.42
C VAL A 177 -2.76 6.58 -21.20
N ASP A 178 -3.13 7.74 -21.75
CA ASP A 178 -4.34 7.89 -22.57
C ASP A 178 -4.28 6.98 -23.81
N ARG A 179 -3.13 6.92 -24.53
CA ARG A 179 -2.93 6.00 -25.67
C ARG A 179 -3.04 4.53 -25.23
N ALA A 180 -2.41 4.18 -24.11
CA ALA A 180 -2.46 2.81 -23.58
C ALA A 180 -3.89 2.40 -23.23
N MET A 181 -4.69 3.29 -22.64
CA MET A 181 -6.10 3.03 -22.33
C MET A 181 -6.90 2.70 -23.59
N GLU A 182 -6.74 3.49 -24.68
CA GLU A 182 -7.43 3.24 -25.94
C GLU A 182 -7.00 1.90 -26.56
N LEU A 183 -5.70 1.61 -26.62
CA LEU A 183 -5.20 0.32 -27.12
C LEU A 183 -5.68 -0.86 -26.27
N CYS A 184 -5.79 -0.70 -24.95
CA CYS A 184 -6.37 -1.74 -24.08
C CYS A 184 -7.86 -1.99 -24.40
N LYS A 185 -8.64 -0.94 -24.65
CA LYS A 185 -10.04 -1.07 -25.08
C LYS A 185 -10.17 -1.80 -26.41
N GLU A 186 -9.34 -1.44 -27.40
CA GLU A 186 -9.28 -2.12 -28.72
C GLU A 186 -8.90 -3.60 -28.58
N ALA A 187 -8.03 -3.93 -27.62
CA ALA A 187 -7.64 -5.31 -27.31
C ALA A 187 -8.70 -6.12 -26.52
N GLY A 188 -9.82 -5.48 -26.15
CA GLY A 188 -10.94 -6.14 -25.48
C GLY A 188 -10.98 -5.98 -23.96
N ALA A 189 -10.28 -4.97 -23.39
CA ALA A 189 -10.43 -4.65 -21.98
C ALA A 189 -11.89 -4.39 -21.63
N LYS A 190 -12.39 -5.00 -20.55
CA LYS A 190 -13.75 -4.76 -20.05
C LYS A 190 -13.91 -3.32 -19.57
N ARG A 191 -12.86 -2.76 -18.98
CA ARG A 191 -12.80 -1.37 -18.53
C ARG A 191 -11.36 -0.86 -18.59
N ALA A 192 -11.21 0.41 -18.94
CA ALA A 192 -10.00 1.21 -18.81
C ALA A 192 -10.43 2.52 -18.15
N LEU A 193 -10.11 2.70 -16.87
CA LEU A 193 -10.64 3.76 -16.03
C LEU A 193 -9.50 4.65 -15.51
N PRO A 194 -9.51 5.96 -15.80
CA PRO A 194 -8.55 6.86 -15.19
C PRO A 194 -8.74 6.89 -13.67
N LEU A 195 -7.65 6.94 -12.93
CA LEU A 195 -7.65 7.10 -11.48
C LEU A 195 -7.55 8.58 -11.11
N ALA A 196 -8.22 8.97 -10.02
CA ALA A 196 -8.20 10.34 -9.51
C ALA A 196 -6.91 10.64 -8.74
N VAL A 197 -5.75 10.30 -9.32
CA VAL A 197 -4.41 10.55 -8.79
C VAL A 197 -3.54 11.14 -9.90
N SER A 198 -2.73 12.15 -9.55
CA SER A 198 -1.87 12.85 -10.51
C SER A 198 -0.41 12.36 -10.48
N VAL A 199 -0.02 11.62 -9.46
CA VAL A 199 1.34 11.10 -9.30
C VAL A 199 1.43 9.72 -9.97
N PRO A 200 2.24 9.57 -11.04
CA PRO A 200 2.41 8.30 -11.74
C PRO A 200 3.36 7.38 -10.97
N SER A 201 2.85 6.73 -9.92
CA SER A 201 3.63 5.88 -9.02
C SER A 201 4.15 4.61 -9.71
N HIS A 202 5.26 4.09 -9.22
CA HIS A 202 5.83 2.78 -9.58
C HIS A 202 6.28 2.65 -11.04
N CYS A 203 6.56 3.75 -11.72
CA CYS A 203 7.15 3.78 -13.07
C CYS A 203 8.45 4.59 -13.08
N ALA A 204 9.17 4.57 -14.20
CA ALA A 204 10.47 5.21 -14.35
C ALA A 204 10.49 6.72 -14.02
N LEU A 205 9.35 7.41 -14.12
CA LEU A 205 9.22 8.82 -13.74
C LEU A 205 9.47 9.08 -12.25
N MET A 206 9.36 8.05 -11.40
CA MET A 206 9.63 8.16 -9.96
C MET A 206 11.08 7.92 -9.57
N LYS A 207 11.97 7.57 -10.51
CA LYS A 207 13.39 7.29 -10.21
C LYS A 207 14.10 8.48 -9.56
N PRO A 208 13.93 9.74 -10.02
CA PRO A 208 14.52 10.89 -9.34
C PRO A 208 14.02 11.08 -7.90
N ALA A 209 12.74 10.77 -7.64
CA ALA A 209 12.20 10.79 -6.27
C ALA A 209 12.88 9.74 -5.40
N ALA A 210 13.08 8.52 -5.91
CA ALA A 210 13.74 7.44 -5.18
C ALA A 210 15.19 7.78 -4.84
N GLU A 211 15.94 8.38 -5.75
CA GLU A 211 17.32 8.83 -5.54
C GLU A 211 17.42 9.86 -4.39
N ARG A 212 16.53 10.84 -4.35
CA ARG A 212 16.44 11.83 -3.27
C ARG A 212 15.95 11.20 -1.96
N PHE A 213 15.02 10.26 -2.04
CA PHE A 213 14.44 9.57 -0.88
C PHE A 213 15.45 8.65 -0.18
N ALA A 214 16.47 8.17 -0.88
CA ALA A 214 17.52 7.34 -0.32
C ALA A 214 18.24 8.00 0.87
N GLU A 215 18.42 9.32 0.85
CA GLU A 215 18.99 10.06 1.98
C GLU A 215 18.14 9.94 3.24
N ASN A 216 16.81 10.04 3.09
CA ASN A 216 15.88 9.92 4.21
C ASN A 216 15.82 8.49 4.75
N VAL A 217 15.81 7.47 3.86
CA VAL A 217 15.85 6.05 4.24
C VAL A 217 17.12 5.72 5.03
N ASN A 218 18.26 6.27 4.62
CA ASN A 218 19.56 6.01 5.27
C ASN A 218 19.77 6.82 6.56
N ALA A 219 19.00 7.89 6.77
CA ALA A 219 19.16 8.77 7.95
C ALA A 219 18.46 8.23 9.21
N ILE A 220 17.59 7.24 9.10
CA ILE A 220 16.83 6.68 10.23
C ILE A 220 17.41 5.35 10.70
N GLU A 221 17.11 4.99 11.95
CA GLU A 221 17.51 3.70 12.51
C GLU A 221 16.57 2.57 12.01
N TRP A 222 17.16 1.51 11.48
CA TRP A 222 16.45 0.31 11.06
C TRP A 222 16.81 -0.88 11.94
N LYS A 223 15.81 -1.73 12.22
CA LYS A 223 16.01 -3.03 12.89
C LYS A 223 15.61 -4.15 11.96
N ALA A 224 16.23 -5.31 12.15
CA ALA A 224 15.78 -6.51 11.43
C ALA A 224 14.31 -6.79 11.76
N PRO A 225 13.46 -7.07 10.75
CA PRO A 225 12.07 -7.39 11.00
C PRO A 225 11.92 -8.61 11.91
N GLN A 226 11.05 -8.50 12.91
CA GLN A 226 10.74 -9.62 13.84
C GLN A 226 9.70 -10.58 13.23
N ILE A 227 8.95 -10.10 12.25
CA ILE A 227 8.01 -10.87 11.42
C ILE A 227 8.49 -10.74 9.99
N PRO A 228 8.66 -11.84 9.23
CA PRO A 228 9.06 -11.80 7.83
C PRO A 228 8.14 -10.91 7.00
N VAL A 229 8.73 -10.01 6.22
CA VAL A 229 8.03 -9.07 5.35
C VAL A 229 8.20 -9.49 3.89
N VAL A 230 7.09 -9.78 3.20
CA VAL A 230 7.09 -10.03 1.75
C VAL A 230 7.00 -8.68 1.04
N GLN A 231 8.07 -8.33 0.30
CA GLN A 231 8.21 -7.02 -0.36
C GLN A 231 7.60 -6.99 -1.77
N ASN A 232 7.19 -5.81 -2.21
CA ASN A 232 6.43 -5.64 -3.46
C ASN A 232 7.24 -5.90 -4.73
N VAL A 233 8.50 -5.47 -4.77
CA VAL A 233 9.34 -5.51 -5.98
C VAL A 233 9.78 -6.92 -6.32
N THR A 234 10.17 -7.68 -5.31
CA THR A 234 10.70 -9.04 -5.44
C THR A 234 9.65 -10.12 -5.19
N ALA A 235 8.52 -9.77 -4.59
CA ALA A 235 7.52 -10.69 -4.03
C ALA A 235 8.15 -11.75 -3.10
N ALA A 236 9.21 -11.38 -2.39
CA ALA A 236 10.01 -12.24 -1.54
C ALA A 236 10.40 -11.54 -0.23
N ILE A 237 10.95 -12.31 0.70
CA ILE A 237 11.53 -11.81 1.94
C ILE A 237 12.99 -11.44 1.66
N ALA A 238 13.38 -10.21 1.99
CA ALA A 238 14.75 -9.77 1.84
C ALA A 238 15.72 -10.58 2.73
N PRO A 239 16.92 -10.93 2.25
CA PRO A 239 17.88 -11.69 3.04
C PRO A 239 18.51 -10.88 4.19
N ASP A 240 18.56 -9.57 4.07
CA ASP A 240 19.13 -8.65 5.04
C ASP A 240 18.52 -7.23 4.94
N LEU A 241 18.94 -6.34 5.83
CA LEU A 241 18.44 -4.95 5.86
C LEU A 241 18.87 -4.11 4.65
N ASP A 242 20.02 -4.38 4.05
CA ASP A 242 20.48 -3.62 2.90
C ASP A 242 19.66 -3.96 1.66
N ALA A 243 19.39 -5.26 1.44
CA ALA A 243 18.46 -5.72 0.41
C ALA A 243 17.04 -5.18 0.63
N LEU A 244 16.55 -5.20 1.89
CA LEU A 244 15.23 -4.66 2.25
C LEU A 244 15.12 -3.18 1.89
N LYS A 245 16.10 -2.36 2.27
CA LYS A 245 16.12 -0.92 1.95
C LYS A 245 16.26 -0.65 0.46
N HIS A 246 17.08 -1.45 -0.22
CA HIS A 246 17.23 -1.37 -1.68
C HIS A 246 15.89 -1.61 -2.39
N ASP A 247 15.19 -2.69 -2.04
CA ASP A 247 13.88 -3.03 -2.63
C ASP A 247 12.81 -1.99 -2.28
N LEU A 248 12.84 -1.44 -1.06
CA LEU A 248 11.95 -0.37 -0.62
C LEU A 248 12.14 0.92 -1.45
N LEU A 249 13.39 1.26 -1.79
CA LEU A 249 13.69 2.40 -2.68
C LEU A 249 13.28 2.10 -4.13
N ALA A 250 13.57 0.91 -4.62
CA ALA A 250 13.20 0.47 -5.96
C ALA A 250 11.68 0.44 -6.14
N GLN A 251 10.92 0.20 -5.08
CA GLN A 251 9.45 0.20 -5.10
C GLN A 251 8.83 1.51 -5.63
N LEU A 252 9.51 2.66 -5.48
CA LEU A 252 8.98 3.93 -5.99
C LEU A 252 8.85 3.93 -7.52
N TYR A 253 9.75 3.22 -8.22
CA TYR A 253 9.82 3.22 -9.69
C TYR A 253 9.72 1.84 -10.33
N GLN A 254 9.46 0.80 -9.54
CA GLN A 254 9.21 -0.56 -10.00
C GLN A 254 7.81 -1.05 -9.60
N PRO A 255 7.27 -2.05 -10.33
CA PRO A 255 5.92 -2.54 -10.10
C PRO A 255 5.69 -3.12 -8.71
N VAL A 256 4.47 -2.94 -8.21
CA VAL A 256 3.92 -3.69 -7.09
C VAL A 256 3.38 -5.04 -7.61
N ARG A 257 4.07 -6.12 -7.31
CA ARG A 257 3.75 -7.50 -7.71
C ARG A 257 2.81 -8.14 -6.70
N TRP A 258 1.62 -7.53 -6.52
CA TRP A 258 0.72 -7.91 -5.42
C TRP A 258 0.21 -9.35 -5.53
N VAL A 259 -0.15 -9.81 -6.73
CA VAL A 259 -0.56 -11.21 -6.98
C VAL A 259 0.52 -12.17 -6.47
N GLU A 260 1.76 -11.94 -6.85
CA GLU A 260 2.88 -12.79 -6.45
C GLU A 260 3.19 -12.66 -4.94
N CYS A 261 3.03 -11.48 -4.34
CA CYS A 261 3.14 -11.33 -2.89
C CYS A 261 2.13 -12.23 -2.15
N VAL A 262 0.87 -12.21 -2.56
CA VAL A 262 -0.18 -13.07 -1.97
C VAL A 262 0.12 -14.55 -2.22
N GLN A 263 0.58 -14.92 -3.42
CA GLN A 263 0.98 -16.29 -3.72
C GLN A 263 2.16 -16.75 -2.87
N THR A 264 3.13 -15.88 -2.63
CA THR A 264 4.28 -16.16 -1.73
C THR A 264 3.79 -16.40 -0.31
N LEU A 265 2.88 -15.57 0.21
CA LEU A 265 2.27 -15.78 1.54
C LEU A 265 1.57 -17.13 1.61
N ALA A 266 0.72 -17.46 0.62
CA ALA A 266 0.00 -18.73 0.56
C ALA A 266 0.93 -19.95 0.44
N ALA A 267 1.96 -19.87 -0.41
CA ALA A 267 2.96 -20.93 -0.58
C ALA A 267 3.76 -21.21 0.69
N ASN A 268 3.88 -20.22 1.58
CA ASN A 268 4.48 -20.38 2.91
C ASN A 268 3.47 -20.77 4.00
N GLY A 269 2.26 -21.15 3.62
CA GLY A 269 1.23 -21.69 4.53
C GLY A 269 0.29 -20.64 5.14
N ALA A 270 0.42 -19.36 4.82
CA ALA A 270 -0.49 -18.33 5.29
C ALA A 270 -1.79 -18.34 4.46
N VAL A 271 -2.80 -19.05 4.97
CA VAL A 271 -4.10 -19.18 4.31
C VAL A 271 -5.17 -18.22 4.86
N ASN A 272 -4.92 -17.60 6.00
CA ASN A 272 -5.76 -16.56 6.59
C ASN A 272 -5.08 -15.21 6.43
N LEU A 273 -5.65 -14.34 5.62
CA LEU A 273 -5.11 -13.02 5.31
C LEU A 273 -5.98 -11.94 5.94
N VAL A 274 -5.43 -11.18 6.90
CA VAL A 274 -6.14 -10.08 7.57
C VAL A 274 -5.68 -8.75 6.99
N GLU A 275 -6.59 -8.01 6.35
CA GLU A 275 -6.33 -6.62 5.96
C GLU A 275 -6.40 -5.74 7.20
N CYS A 276 -5.26 -5.18 7.56
CA CYS A 276 -5.06 -4.31 8.71
C CYS A 276 -4.89 -2.86 8.24
N GLY A 277 -5.99 -2.16 8.11
CA GLY A 277 -6.02 -0.79 7.65
C GLY A 277 -7.43 -0.28 7.39
N PRO A 278 -7.58 0.99 6.97
CA PRO A 278 -8.87 1.51 6.58
C PRO A 278 -9.38 0.83 5.31
N GLY A 279 -10.69 0.61 5.24
CA GLY A 279 -11.31 -0.05 4.08
C GLY A 279 -11.15 -1.58 4.06
N LYS A 280 -11.38 -2.17 2.89
CA LYS A 280 -11.36 -3.63 2.65
C LYS A 280 -10.97 -3.97 1.19
N VAL A 281 -10.11 -3.16 0.61
CA VAL A 281 -9.71 -3.30 -0.81
C VAL A 281 -8.88 -4.56 -1.02
N LEU A 282 -7.87 -4.78 -0.18
CA LEU A 282 -6.99 -5.95 -0.30
C LEU A 282 -7.74 -7.25 0.00
N ALA A 283 -8.67 -7.25 0.95
CA ALA A 283 -9.50 -8.43 1.24
C ALA A 283 -10.29 -8.88 0.01
N GLY A 284 -10.75 -7.94 -0.82
CA GLY A 284 -11.39 -8.23 -2.09
C GLY A 284 -10.44 -8.74 -3.17
N LEU A 285 -9.23 -8.20 -3.26
CA LEU A 285 -8.21 -8.59 -4.24
C LEU A 285 -7.62 -9.98 -3.92
N ASN A 286 -7.27 -10.21 -2.67
CA ASN A 286 -6.54 -11.40 -2.22
C ASN A 286 -7.25 -12.71 -2.55
N LYS A 287 -8.59 -12.73 -2.48
CA LYS A 287 -9.42 -13.88 -2.86
C LYS A 287 -9.21 -14.35 -4.30
N ARG A 288 -8.72 -13.45 -5.16
CA ARG A 288 -8.50 -13.72 -6.59
C ARG A 288 -7.03 -13.99 -6.90
N CYS A 289 -6.11 -13.74 -5.95
CA CYS A 289 -4.66 -13.88 -6.16
C CYS A 289 -4.15 -15.30 -5.89
N ALA A 290 -4.77 -16.03 -4.95
CA ALA A 290 -4.38 -17.40 -4.62
C ALA A 290 -5.60 -18.21 -4.18
N ASP A 291 -5.62 -19.48 -4.55
CA ASP A 291 -6.66 -20.42 -4.13
C ASP A 291 -6.50 -20.79 -2.65
N GLY A 292 -7.61 -21.07 -1.97
CA GLY A 292 -7.63 -21.56 -0.60
C GLY A 292 -7.34 -20.50 0.47
N VAL A 293 -7.18 -19.21 0.10
CA VAL A 293 -7.03 -18.14 1.08
C VAL A 293 -8.39 -17.65 1.57
N THR A 294 -8.48 -17.42 2.89
CA THR A 294 -9.61 -16.75 3.53
C THR A 294 -9.18 -15.34 3.91
N THR A 295 -10.02 -14.35 3.66
CA THR A 295 -9.69 -12.95 3.89
C THR A 295 -10.58 -12.31 4.93
N TYR A 296 -9.99 -11.49 5.77
CA TYR A 296 -10.62 -10.75 6.86
C TYR A 296 -10.21 -9.29 6.80
N ASN A 297 -10.86 -8.43 7.59
CA ASN A 297 -10.47 -7.02 7.74
C ASN A 297 -10.76 -6.53 9.15
N LEU A 298 -10.21 -5.37 9.52
CA LEU A 298 -10.28 -4.78 10.86
C LEU A 298 -10.86 -3.36 10.86
N ASN A 299 -11.49 -2.91 9.79
CA ASN A 299 -11.84 -1.51 9.57
C ASN A 299 -13.06 -1.00 10.37
N THR A 300 -13.80 -1.88 11.04
CA THR A 300 -14.96 -1.54 11.88
C THR A 300 -14.97 -2.37 13.17
N PRO A 301 -15.69 -1.95 14.23
CA PRO A 301 -15.82 -2.76 15.45
C PRO A 301 -16.33 -4.18 15.19
N ASP A 302 -17.36 -4.32 14.36
CA ASP A 302 -17.93 -5.61 13.99
C ASP A 302 -16.92 -6.49 13.23
N ALA A 303 -16.14 -5.89 12.32
CA ALA A 303 -15.12 -6.61 11.57
C ALA A 303 -14.00 -7.11 12.49
N VAL A 304 -13.56 -6.33 13.46
CA VAL A 304 -12.58 -6.73 14.47
C VAL A 304 -13.11 -7.92 15.28
N ALA A 305 -14.33 -7.83 15.80
CA ALA A 305 -14.96 -8.89 16.58
C ALA A 305 -15.12 -10.19 15.77
N ALA A 306 -15.62 -10.08 14.53
CA ALA A 306 -15.80 -11.23 13.64
C ALA A 306 -14.47 -11.89 13.25
N THR A 307 -13.44 -11.11 12.95
CA THR A 307 -12.10 -11.62 12.62
C THR A 307 -11.48 -12.34 13.80
N ARG A 308 -11.59 -11.79 15.01
CA ARG A 308 -11.10 -12.43 16.22
C ARG A 308 -11.81 -13.75 16.49
N ALA A 309 -13.14 -13.77 16.39
CA ALA A 309 -13.92 -15.00 16.59
C ALA A 309 -13.57 -16.11 15.58
N ALA A 310 -13.25 -15.73 14.34
CA ALA A 310 -12.88 -16.68 13.29
C ALA A 310 -11.46 -17.24 13.42
N LEU A 311 -10.56 -16.51 14.09
CA LEU A 311 -9.13 -16.84 14.20
C LEU A 311 -8.72 -17.24 15.65
N ALA A 312 -9.68 -17.39 16.55
CA ALA A 312 -9.48 -17.79 17.95
C ALA A 312 -9.02 -19.26 18.11
#